data_13af96c7bbb7249f491eace1dca991ad
#
_entry.id   13af96c7bbb7249f491eace1dca991ad
#
_cell.length_a   1.000
_cell.length_b   1.000
_cell.length_c   1.000
_cell.angle_alpha   90.00
_cell.angle_beta   90.00
_cell.angle_gamma   90.00
#
_symmetry.space_group_name_H-M   'P 1'
#
loop_
_entity.id
_entity.type
_entity.pdbx_description
1 polymer ?
#
loop_
_entity_poly.entity_id
_entity_poly.type
_entity_poly.pdbx_seq_one_letter_code
_entity_poly.pdbx_strand_id
1 'polypeptide(L)'
;MKRFIAFFVLLALASCSPQKKYSDFDYSYSRSGGLSPIYENLWIKGKTAHYSFEGQGKNVKKDFKLSQDELNNIQNVLEQNNFRMIQEDYKKLYDYISTSIVVKKGAQSASKSDASYIMDADKARWENVAKTFRQLIDSKTADAK
;
A
#
# COMPACT_ATOMS: atom_id res chain seq x y z
N MET A 1 50.78 -9.14 1.85
CA MET A 1 49.76 -8.43 1.08
C MET A 1 48.60 -9.31 0.64
N LYS A 2 48.74 -10.60 0.40
CA LYS A 2 47.61 -11.49 -0.01
C LYS A 2 46.52 -11.71 1.05
N ARG A 3 46.81 -11.51 2.33
CA ARG A 3 45.87 -11.73 3.46
C ARG A 3 44.91 -10.54 3.70
N PHE A 4 45.25 -9.31 3.25
CA PHE A 4 44.43 -8.15 3.41
C PHE A 4 43.31 -8.04 2.34
N ILE A 5 43.54 -8.61 1.16
CA ILE A 5 42.55 -8.61 0.06
C ILE A 5 41.37 -9.53 0.40
N ALA A 6 41.62 -10.66 1.09
CA ALA A 6 40.56 -11.58 1.50
C ALA A 6 39.61 -10.97 2.55
N PHE A 7 40.11 -10.09 3.40
CA PHE A 7 39.28 -9.42 4.41
C PHE A 7 38.36 -8.35 3.81
N PHE A 8 38.81 -7.66 2.75
CA PHE A 8 38.00 -6.66 2.04
C PHE A 8 36.87 -7.30 1.23
N VAL A 9 37.08 -8.49 0.66
CA VAL A 9 36.06 -9.22 -0.08
C VAL A 9 34.95 -9.76 0.83
N LEU A 10 35.29 -10.14 2.07
CA LEU A 10 34.27 -10.59 3.04
C LEU A 10 33.36 -9.44 3.53
N LEU A 11 33.87 -8.21 3.61
CA LEU A 11 33.07 -7.03 4.00
C LEU A 11 32.09 -6.59 2.90
N ALA A 12 32.40 -6.83 1.63
CA ALA A 12 31.54 -6.47 0.51
C ALA A 12 30.31 -7.38 0.39
N LEU A 13 30.34 -8.59 0.94
CA LEU A 13 29.21 -9.52 0.90
C LEU A 13 28.16 -9.29 2.02
N ALA A 14 28.47 -8.45 3.00
CA ALA A 14 27.56 -8.13 4.10
C ALA A 14 26.57 -6.97 3.77
N SER A 15 26.66 -6.35 2.59
CA SER A 15 25.92 -5.16 2.20
C SER A 15 24.65 -5.43 1.38
N CYS A 16 24.24 -6.68 1.21
CA CYS A 16 23.00 -7.01 0.49
C CYS A 16 21.94 -7.54 1.47
N SER A 17 21.17 -6.62 2.06
CA SER A 17 19.86 -6.95 2.61
C SER A 17 19.08 -5.67 2.95
N PRO A 18 17.81 -5.68 3.12
CA PRO A 18 16.74 -6.53 2.63
C PRO A 18 15.50 -5.72 2.33
N GLN A 19 15.23 -5.42 1.08
CA GLN A 19 13.93 -4.86 0.70
C GLN A 19 12.80 -5.92 0.65
N LYS A 20 13.05 -7.15 1.10
CA LYS A 20 12.04 -8.22 1.12
C LYS A 20 10.93 -8.05 2.18
N LYS A 21 11.07 -7.13 3.13
CA LYS A 21 10.16 -7.01 4.27
C LYS A 21 8.73 -6.59 3.89
N TYR A 22 8.55 -5.92 2.74
CA TYR A 22 7.26 -5.39 2.31
C TYR A 22 6.67 -6.06 1.07
N SER A 23 7.29 -7.13 0.57
CA SER A 23 6.75 -7.92 -0.54
C SER A 23 5.73 -8.98 -0.10
N ASP A 24 5.77 -9.40 1.17
CA ASP A 24 4.86 -10.36 1.76
C ASP A 24 3.75 -9.63 2.52
N PHE A 25 2.63 -9.39 1.85
CA PHE A 25 1.43 -8.78 2.42
C PHE A 25 0.16 -9.48 1.89
N ASP A 26 -0.90 -9.37 2.66
CA ASP A 26 -2.25 -9.82 2.29
C ASP A 26 -3.02 -8.69 1.58
N TYR A 27 -2.87 -7.46 2.08
CA TYR A 27 -3.47 -6.24 1.54
C TYR A 27 -2.43 -5.13 1.47
N SER A 28 -2.44 -4.37 0.39
CA SER A 28 -1.66 -3.14 0.26
C SER A 28 -2.54 -2.01 -0.26
N TYR A 29 -2.36 -0.83 0.32
CA TYR A 29 -2.93 0.42 -0.16
C TYR A 29 -1.80 1.42 -0.30
N SER A 30 -1.75 2.13 -1.42
CA SER A 30 -0.75 3.16 -1.66
C SER A 30 -1.34 4.36 -2.38
N ARG A 31 -0.79 5.54 -2.12
CA ARG A 31 -1.06 6.77 -2.87
C ARG A 31 0.26 7.43 -3.22
N SER A 32 0.36 7.92 -4.44
CA SER A 32 1.58 8.61 -4.88
C SER A 32 1.30 9.60 -6.00
N GLY A 33 2.16 10.59 -6.14
CA GLY A 33 2.12 11.59 -7.20
C GLY A 33 1.67 12.96 -6.74
N GLY A 34 1.19 13.77 -7.69
CA GLY A 34 0.80 15.17 -7.51
C GLY A 34 1.94 16.16 -7.75
N LEU A 35 1.61 17.44 -7.93
CA LEU A 35 2.57 18.54 -8.12
C LEU A 35 3.50 18.74 -6.92
N SER A 36 3.01 18.46 -5.71
CA SER A 36 3.79 18.33 -4.49
C SER A 36 3.78 16.86 -4.09
N PRO A 37 4.76 16.06 -4.54
CA PRO A 37 4.68 14.62 -4.47
C PRO A 37 4.46 14.11 -3.05
N ILE A 38 3.57 13.13 -2.93
CA ILE A 38 3.39 12.34 -1.72
C ILE A 38 3.67 10.87 -2.02
N TYR A 39 4.09 10.13 -0.99
CA TYR A 39 4.27 8.69 -1.01
C TYR A 39 3.65 8.12 0.27
N GLU A 40 2.47 7.55 0.15
CA GLU A 40 1.73 6.95 1.25
C GLU A 40 1.58 5.46 1.00
N ASN A 41 1.89 4.64 1.99
CA ASN A 41 1.81 3.19 1.87
C ASN A 41 1.29 2.57 3.16
N LEU A 42 0.41 1.58 3.00
CA LEU A 42 -0.04 0.69 4.05
C LEU A 42 0.11 -0.76 3.56
N TRP A 43 0.81 -1.58 4.32
CA TRP A 43 0.91 -3.03 4.10
C TRP A 43 0.33 -3.76 5.30
N ILE A 44 -0.54 -4.72 5.04
CA ILE A 44 -1.19 -5.54 6.06
C ILE A 44 -0.82 -6.99 5.81
N LYS A 45 -0.27 -7.65 6.83
CA LYS A 45 -0.01 -9.09 6.86
C LYS A 45 -0.60 -9.70 8.12
N GLY A 46 -1.59 -10.60 7.95
CA GLY A 46 -2.37 -11.10 9.08
C GLY A 46 -3.00 -9.94 9.86
N LYS A 47 -2.65 -9.81 11.13
CA LYS A 47 -3.11 -8.71 12.00
C LYS A 47 -2.10 -7.57 12.15
N THR A 48 -0.95 -7.65 11.52
CA THR A 48 0.09 -6.61 11.61
C THR A 48 0.02 -5.69 10.39
N ALA A 49 0.11 -4.40 10.62
CA ALA A 49 0.16 -3.40 9.57
C ALA A 49 1.38 -2.51 9.72
N HIS A 50 1.95 -2.13 8.60
CA HIS A 50 3.01 -1.13 8.50
C HIS A 50 2.52 0.03 7.63
N TYR A 51 2.60 1.24 8.16
CA TYR A 51 2.22 2.47 7.49
C TYR A 51 3.43 3.38 7.31
N SER A 52 3.53 4.02 6.16
CA SER A 52 4.49 5.09 5.91
C SER A 52 3.86 6.21 5.08
N PHE A 53 4.22 7.42 5.41
CA PHE A 53 3.88 8.62 4.64
C PHE A 53 5.13 9.51 4.51
N GLU A 54 5.40 9.96 3.31
CA GLU A 54 6.43 10.95 3.01
C GLU A 54 5.86 11.98 2.03
N GLY A 55 6.01 13.26 2.33
CA GLY A 55 5.59 14.35 1.47
C GLY A 55 5.24 15.60 2.26
N GLN A 56 5.22 16.75 1.59
CA GLN A 56 4.84 18.04 2.17
C GLN A 56 5.60 18.39 3.48
N GLY A 57 6.89 18.01 3.55
CA GLY A 57 7.71 18.21 4.73
C GLY A 57 7.45 17.27 5.91
N LYS A 58 6.60 16.26 5.74
CA LYS A 58 6.28 15.25 6.75
C LYS A 58 6.89 13.91 6.38
N ASN A 59 7.34 13.17 7.41
CA ASN A 59 7.77 11.77 7.28
C ASN A 59 7.22 11.01 8.50
N VAL A 60 6.28 10.10 8.26
CA VAL A 60 5.62 9.32 9.30
C VAL A 60 5.81 7.84 8.99
N LYS A 61 6.20 7.07 10.01
CA LYS A 61 6.23 5.59 9.95
C LYS A 61 5.58 5.05 11.21
N LYS A 62 4.67 4.10 11.04
CA LYS A 62 3.93 3.52 12.17
C LYS A 62 3.61 2.07 11.92
N ASP A 63 3.96 1.23 12.90
CA ASP A 63 3.50 -0.16 12.96
C ASP A 63 2.32 -0.25 13.92
N PHE A 64 1.27 -0.97 13.53
CA PHE A 64 0.11 -1.20 14.40
C PHE A 64 -0.55 -2.56 14.13
N LYS A 65 -1.44 -2.93 15.04
CA LYS A 65 -2.23 -4.16 14.90
C LYS A 65 -3.67 -3.83 14.54
N LEU A 66 -4.25 -4.69 13.71
CA LEU A 66 -5.66 -4.68 13.40
C LEU A 66 -6.41 -5.66 14.30
N SER A 67 -7.62 -5.26 14.70
CA SER A 67 -8.58 -6.17 15.30
C SER A 67 -9.15 -7.14 14.26
N GLN A 68 -9.81 -8.19 14.72
CA GLN A 68 -10.50 -9.10 13.82
C GLN A 68 -11.65 -8.39 13.09
N ASP A 69 -12.32 -7.47 13.76
CA ASP A 69 -13.43 -6.71 13.16
C ASP A 69 -12.95 -5.76 12.04
N GLU A 70 -11.79 -5.12 12.22
CA GLU A 70 -11.18 -4.30 11.17
C GLU A 70 -10.82 -5.13 9.93
N LEU A 71 -10.27 -6.32 10.13
CA LEU A 71 -9.98 -7.25 9.02
C LEU A 71 -11.25 -7.75 8.33
N ASN A 72 -12.26 -8.11 9.11
CA ASN A 72 -13.55 -8.54 8.59
C ASN A 72 -14.22 -7.41 7.80
N ASN A 73 -14.12 -6.16 8.28
CA ASN A 73 -14.65 -5.01 7.57
C ASN A 73 -13.96 -4.82 6.21
N ILE A 74 -12.63 -4.94 6.14
CA ILE A 74 -11.92 -4.89 4.85
C ILE A 74 -12.44 -5.99 3.91
N GLN A 75 -12.54 -7.23 4.37
CA GLN A 75 -13.02 -8.35 3.56
C GLN A 75 -14.45 -8.13 3.06
N ASN A 76 -15.35 -7.74 3.95
CA ASN A 76 -16.75 -7.48 3.61
C ASN A 76 -16.89 -6.37 2.57
N VAL A 77 -16.13 -5.27 2.71
CA VAL A 77 -16.17 -4.17 1.74
C VAL A 77 -15.63 -4.60 0.39
N LEU A 78 -14.54 -5.38 0.35
CA LEU A 78 -14.01 -5.93 -0.89
C LEU A 78 -15.03 -6.82 -1.59
N GLU A 79 -15.73 -7.69 -0.86
CA GLU A 79 -16.77 -8.58 -1.37
C GLU A 79 -18.00 -7.83 -1.84
N GLN A 80 -18.55 -6.94 -1.03
CA GLN A 80 -19.75 -6.14 -1.36
C GLN A 80 -19.56 -5.26 -2.59
N ASN A 81 -18.34 -4.77 -2.81
CA ASN A 81 -17.99 -3.95 -3.96
C ASN A 81 -17.43 -4.77 -5.13
N ASN A 82 -17.37 -6.09 -5.00
CA ASN A 82 -16.85 -6.98 -6.03
C ASN A 82 -15.50 -6.47 -6.60
N PHE A 83 -14.54 -6.22 -5.69
CA PHE A 83 -13.30 -5.50 -5.97
C PHE A 83 -12.55 -6.04 -7.19
N ARG A 84 -12.50 -7.37 -7.33
CA ARG A 84 -11.82 -8.02 -8.45
C ARG A 84 -12.38 -7.59 -9.82
N MET A 85 -13.66 -7.25 -9.89
CA MET A 85 -14.37 -6.92 -11.14
C MET A 85 -14.36 -5.41 -11.46
N ILE A 86 -13.81 -4.56 -10.60
CA ILE A 86 -13.64 -3.14 -10.89
C ILE A 86 -12.78 -2.97 -12.15
N GLN A 87 -13.21 -2.12 -13.08
CA GLN A 87 -12.52 -1.90 -14.35
C GLN A 87 -11.88 -0.52 -14.41
N GLU A 88 -10.65 -0.50 -14.92
CA GLU A 88 -9.86 0.70 -15.20
C GLU A 88 -10.06 1.11 -16.67
N ASP A 89 -10.12 2.42 -16.95
CA ASP A 89 -10.31 2.94 -18.31
C ASP A 89 -8.98 3.05 -19.10
N TYR A 90 -7.86 2.81 -18.42
CA TYR A 90 -6.50 2.85 -18.99
C TYR A 90 -6.08 4.16 -19.69
N LYS A 91 -6.81 5.25 -19.44
CA LYS A 91 -6.42 6.60 -19.88
C LYS A 91 -5.27 7.12 -19.03
N LYS A 92 -4.26 7.72 -19.65
CA LYS A 92 -3.16 8.33 -18.92
C LYS A 92 -3.63 9.63 -18.26
N LEU A 93 -3.38 9.74 -16.95
CA LEU A 93 -3.54 10.96 -16.17
C LEU A 93 -2.16 11.50 -15.78
N TYR A 94 -2.02 12.82 -15.76
CA TYR A 94 -0.79 13.51 -15.40
C TYR A 94 -1.06 14.41 -14.19
N ASP A 95 -0.03 14.64 -13.38
CA ASP A 95 -0.05 15.56 -12.21
C ASP A 95 -1.15 15.26 -11.18
N TYR A 96 -1.46 13.98 -11.03
CA TYR A 96 -2.54 13.47 -10.21
C TYR A 96 -2.00 12.55 -9.11
N ILE A 97 -2.64 12.59 -7.93
CA ILE A 97 -2.35 11.62 -6.86
C ILE A 97 -3.15 10.37 -7.13
N SER A 98 -2.46 9.32 -7.55
CA SER A 98 -3.10 8.02 -7.79
C SER A 98 -3.15 7.17 -6.54
N THR A 99 -4.20 6.35 -6.45
CA THR A 99 -4.37 5.32 -5.44
C THR A 99 -4.22 3.95 -6.08
N SER A 100 -3.50 3.05 -5.43
CA SER A 100 -3.40 1.65 -5.84
C SER A 100 -3.73 0.74 -4.66
N ILE A 101 -4.53 -0.30 -4.92
CA ILE A 101 -4.92 -1.29 -3.92
C ILE A 101 -4.58 -2.67 -4.49
N VAL A 102 -3.82 -3.45 -3.72
CA VAL A 102 -3.47 -4.82 -4.06
C VAL A 102 -4.01 -5.76 -2.99
N VAL A 103 -4.80 -6.71 -3.41
CA VAL A 103 -5.35 -7.79 -2.58
C VAL A 103 -4.74 -9.09 -3.03
N LYS A 104 -4.04 -9.79 -2.14
CA LYS A 104 -3.45 -11.11 -2.40
C LYS A 104 -4.19 -12.24 -1.71
N LYS A 105 -5.09 -11.93 -0.78
CA LYS A 105 -5.81 -12.90 0.04
C LYS A 105 -7.28 -12.95 -0.33
N GLY A 106 -7.79 -14.17 -0.51
CA GLY A 106 -9.22 -14.44 -0.70
C GLY A 106 -9.70 -14.32 -2.15
N ALA A 107 -11.02 -14.43 -2.32
CA ALA A 107 -11.68 -14.47 -3.61
C ALA A 107 -11.58 -13.16 -4.40
N GLN A 108 -11.36 -12.04 -3.72
CA GLN A 108 -11.22 -10.71 -4.31
C GLN A 108 -9.76 -10.36 -4.67
N SER A 109 -8.85 -11.36 -4.76
CA SER A 109 -7.45 -11.15 -5.14
C SER A 109 -7.34 -10.46 -6.49
N ALA A 110 -6.76 -9.26 -6.50
CA ALA A 110 -6.54 -8.42 -7.67
C ALA A 110 -5.63 -7.23 -7.33
N SER A 111 -5.11 -6.57 -8.35
CA SER A 111 -4.47 -5.26 -8.25
C SER A 111 -5.29 -4.27 -9.06
N LYS A 112 -5.67 -3.15 -8.45
CA LYS A 112 -6.46 -2.08 -9.06
C LYS A 112 -5.86 -0.72 -8.73
N SER A 113 -5.94 0.20 -9.70
CA SER A 113 -5.39 1.55 -9.54
C SER A 113 -6.25 2.57 -10.29
N ASP A 114 -6.38 3.76 -9.73
CA ASP A 114 -6.94 4.92 -10.42
C ASP A 114 -5.85 5.83 -11.05
N ALA A 115 -4.65 5.30 -11.25
CA ALA A 115 -3.60 5.98 -12.06
C ALA A 115 -4.05 6.25 -13.50
N SER A 116 -5.04 5.53 -13.98
CA SER A 116 -5.96 5.88 -15.05
C SER A 116 -7.36 6.11 -14.44
N TYR A 117 -8.33 6.49 -15.24
CA TYR A 117 -9.70 6.56 -14.72
C TYR A 117 -10.25 5.19 -14.36
N ILE A 118 -11.06 5.13 -13.31
CA ILE A 118 -11.96 3.99 -13.08
C ILE A 118 -13.20 4.19 -13.96
N MET A 119 -13.67 3.12 -14.58
CA MET A 119 -14.90 3.16 -15.39
C MET A 119 -16.08 3.72 -14.58
N ASP A 120 -16.90 4.55 -15.18
CA ASP A 120 -17.98 5.26 -14.49
C ASP A 120 -18.92 4.34 -13.70
N ALA A 121 -19.22 3.16 -14.24
CA ALA A 121 -20.03 2.16 -13.56
C ALA A 121 -19.39 1.62 -12.26
N ASP A 122 -18.08 1.75 -12.11
CA ASP A 122 -17.30 1.20 -11.01
C ASP A 122 -16.79 2.24 -10.01
N LYS A 123 -16.94 3.53 -10.32
CA LYS A 123 -16.45 4.63 -9.47
C LYS A 123 -16.96 4.52 -8.03
N ALA A 124 -18.25 4.28 -7.84
CA ALA A 124 -18.82 4.15 -6.48
C ALA A 124 -18.22 2.97 -5.73
N ARG A 125 -18.00 1.83 -6.38
CA ARG A 125 -17.39 0.64 -5.80
C ARG A 125 -15.94 0.91 -5.41
N TRP A 126 -15.17 1.53 -6.31
CA TRP A 126 -13.79 1.92 -6.07
C TRP A 126 -13.67 2.86 -4.86
N GLU A 127 -14.49 3.92 -4.83
CA GLU A 127 -14.48 4.90 -3.74
C GLU A 127 -14.82 4.28 -2.39
N ASN A 128 -15.76 3.34 -2.32
CA ASN A 128 -16.10 2.63 -1.09
C ASN A 128 -14.89 1.84 -0.57
N VAL A 129 -14.19 1.12 -1.46
CA VAL A 129 -13.01 0.35 -1.06
C VAL A 129 -11.88 1.29 -0.64
N ALA A 130 -11.53 2.28 -1.45
CA ALA A 130 -10.46 3.24 -1.12
C ALA A 130 -10.73 4.01 0.18
N LYS A 131 -11.98 4.41 0.40
CA LYS A 131 -12.40 5.07 1.64
C LYS A 131 -12.19 4.21 2.89
N THR A 132 -12.44 2.91 2.79
CA THR A 132 -12.24 1.97 3.91
C THR A 132 -10.78 1.95 4.36
N PHE A 133 -9.83 1.89 3.43
CA PHE A 133 -8.40 1.95 3.76
C PHE A 133 -8.01 3.31 4.32
N ARG A 134 -8.51 4.42 3.76
CA ARG A 134 -8.26 5.78 4.29
C ARG A 134 -8.76 5.94 5.71
N GLN A 135 -9.98 5.49 6.00
CA GLN A 135 -10.55 5.55 7.35
C GLN A 135 -9.75 4.72 8.36
N LEU A 136 -9.28 3.54 7.95
CA LEU A 136 -8.39 2.72 8.79
C LEU A 136 -7.09 3.49 9.09
N ILE A 137 -6.42 4.04 8.09
CA ILE A 137 -5.20 4.84 8.26
C ILE A 137 -5.48 6.01 9.22
N ASP A 138 -6.53 6.78 8.99
CA ASP A 138 -6.87 7.95 9.82
C ASP A 138 -7.12 7.57 11.27
N SER A 139 -7.83 6.47 11.52
CA SER A 139 -8.09 5.98 12.89
C SER A 139 -6.83 5.53 13.62
N LYS A 140 -5.84 4.99 12.89
CA LYS A 140 -4.59 4.46 13.46
C LYS A 140 -3.46 5.48 13.54
N THR A 141 -3.56 6.60 12.82
CA THR A 141 -2.50 7.61 12.74
C THR A 141 -2.89 8.97 13.28
N ALA A 142 -4.03 9.08 13.92
CA ALA A 142 -4.55 10.35 14.46
C ALA A 142 -3.58 11.07 15.42
N ASP A 143 -2.76 10.29 16.14
CA ASP A 143 -1.74 10.76 17.08
C ASP A 143 -0.38 11.06 16.42
N ALA A 144 -0.20 10.75 15.15
CA ALA A 144 1.05 10.90 14.41
C ALA A 144 1.01 12.03 13.36
N LYS A 145 -0.13 12.70 13.23
CA LYS A 145 -0.35 13.87 12.34
C LYS A 145 -0.22 15.16 13.15
#